data_50f4a70a84fb10f93a106e02074d1b28
#
_entry.id   50f4a70a84fb10f93a106e02074d1b28
#
_cell.length_a   1.000
_cell.length_b   1.000
_cell.length_c   1.000
_cell.angle_alpha   90.00
_cell.angle_beta   90.00
_cell.angle_gamma   90.00
#
_symmetry.space_group_name_H-M   'P 1'
#
loop_
_entity.id
_entity.type
_entity.pdbx_description
1 polymer ?
#
loop_
_entity_poly.entity_id
_entity_poly.type
_entity_poly.pdbx_seq_one_letter_code
_entity_poly.pdbx_strand_id
1 'polypeptide(L)'
;MSDELTFQTSNYIYYKQAYEVLKKYSIYNDNITLKFVDMVKDPTYADRYKDKYKGEISAYSIVVESDKRIKVLTIQDLYNTETQFDYSSFTSYDVPVSSKAEQEITSAIMYVTDPDPMEAVLFKSETSGTSYDNINSLLAANGYEVTEIDPLVDTIPEDADIVVIDAPLNDYDTNVIDMLYDFLDNGGNLGKNLIYLADYTQKSTANIDVFLAEWGIKVEDGVVGDQDTNNLQGQSYYAVSYTHLRAHET
;
A
#
# COMPACT_ATOMS: atom_id res chain seq x y z
N MET A 1 -8.78 -12.09 15.80
CA MET A 1 -9.59 -11.74 16.99
C MET A 1 -9.33 -12.75 18.10
N SER A 2 -8.97 -12.28 19.26
CA SER A 2 -8.67 -13.10 20.45
C SER A 2 -9.27 -12.41 21.67
N ASP A 3 -9.44 -13.14 22.76
CA ASP A 3 -9.92 -12.51 23.99
C ASP A 3 -8.87 -11.57 24.58
N GLU A 4 -9.32 -10.68 25.45
CA GLU A 4 -8.47 -9.67 26.06
C GLU A 4 -7.29 -10.29 26.83
N LEU A 5 -7.54 -11.41 27.53
CA LEU A 5 -6.52 -12.10 28.33
C LEU A 5 -5.39 -12.61 27.44
N THR A 6 -5.70 -13.08 26.25
CA THR A 6 -4.72 -13.60 25.28
C THR A 6 -3.74 -12.50 24.86
N PHE A 7 -4.24 -11.29 24.60
CA PHE A 7 -3.37 -10.14 24.29
C PHE A 7 -2.51 -9.72 25.49
N GLN A 8 -3.10 -9.65 26.68
CA GLN A 8 -2.40 -9.24 27.90
C GLN A 8 -1.30 -10.22 28.33
N THR A 9 -1.56 -11.52 28.19
CA THR A 9 -0.66 -12.59 28.67
C THR A 9 0.27 -13.14 27.60
N SER A 10 0.19 -12.64 26.37
CA SER A 10 1.07 -13.06 25.28
C SER A 10 2.56 -12.89 25.67
N ASN A 11 3.36 -13.89 25.36
CA ASN A 11 4.80 -13.82 25.47
C ASN A 11 5.43 -12.91 24.40
N TYR A 12 4.68 -12.58 23.35
CA TYR A 12 5.12 -11.68 22.30
C TYR A 12 4.89 -10.23 22.72
N ILE A 13 5.96 -9.47 22.84
CA ILE A 13 5.94 -8.07 23.28
C ILE A 13 5.03 -7.20 22.38
N TYR A 14 4.97 -7.51 21.08
CA TYR A 14 4.21 -6.72 20.11
C TYR A 14 2.69 -6.84 20.29
N TYR A 15 2.18 -7.97 20.74
CA TYR A 15 0.77 -8.10 21.13
C TYR A 15 0.42 -7.22 22.32
N LYS A 16 1.31 -7.17 23.30
CA LYS A 16 1.12 -6.29 24.48
C LYS A 16 1.16 -4.82 24.07
N GLN A 17 2.07 -4.45 23.18
CA GLN A 17 2.14 -3.08 22.67
C GLN A 17 0.88 -2.71 21.89
N ALA A 18 0.39 -3.57 21.00
CA ALA A 18 -0.86 -3.36 20.28
C ALA A 18 -2.06 -3.22 21.25
N TYR A 19 -2.14 -4.06 22.27
CA TYR A 19 -3.17 -3.97 23.29
C TYR A 19 -3.13 -2.64 24.03
N GLU A 20 -1.96 -2.18 24.47
CA GLU A 20 -1.81 -0.91 25.17
C GLU A 20 -2.19 0.29 24.28
N VAL A 21 -1.85 0.24 23.00
CA VAL A 21 -2.25 1.26 22.03
C VAL A 21 -3.78 1.28 21.88
N LEU A 22 -4.41 0.14 21.61
CA LEU A 22 -5.87 0.02 21.46
C LEU A 22 -6.61 0.52 22.72
N LYS A 23 -6.10 0.17 23.90
CA LYS A 23 -6.68 0.59 25.16
C LYS A 23 -6.59 2.11 25.35
N LYS A 24 -5.49 2.74 24.96
CA LYS A 24 -5.36 4.21 24.99
C LYS A 24 -6.40 4.88 24.11
N TYR A 25 -6.61 4.40 22.88
CA TYR A 25 -7.63 4.98 22.00
C TYR A 25 -9.01 4.97 22.64
N SER A 26 -9.43 3.85 23.23
CA SER A 26 -10.74 3.74 23.90
C SER A 26 -10.86 4.56 25.19
N ILE A 27 -9.74 4.94 25.82
CA ILE A 27 -9.75 5.80 27.01
C ILE A 27 -9.79 7.29 26.64
N TYR A 28 -9.08 7.67 25.56
CA TYR A 28 -8.95 9.08 25.18
C TYR A 28 -10.01 9.57 24.21
N ASN A 29 -10.80 8.67 23.60
CA ASN A 29 -11.87 9.03 22.68
C ASN A 29 -13.12 8.17 22.92
N ASP A 30 -14.17 8.79 23.45
CA ASP A 30 -15.44 8.13 23.78
C ASP A 30 -16.18 7.57 22.55
N ASN A 31 -15.81 8.01 21.34
CA ASN A 31 -16.37 7.47 20.08
C ASN A 31 -15.69 6.16 19.64
N ILE A 32 -14.65 5.72 20.33
CA ILE A 32 -13.95 4.47 20.02
C ILE A 32 -14.30 3.42 21.05
N THR A 33 -14.95 2.37 20.61
CA THR A 33 -15.29 1.21 21.44
C THR A 33 -14.37 0.04 21.14
N LEU A 34 -13.65 -0.42 22.15
CA LEU A 34 -12.81 -1.62 22.05
C LEU A 34 -13.60 -2.86 22.47
N LYS A 35 -13.65 -3.85 21.58
CA LYS A 35 -14.32 -5.13 21.81
C LYS A 35 -13.38 -6.30 21.55
N PHE A 36 -13.25 -7.21 22.50
CA PHE A 36 -12.53 -8.45 22.33
C PHE A 36 -13.49 -9.58 21.98
N VAL A 37 -13.14 -10.39 20.99
CA VAL A 37 -13.96 -11.50 20.51
C VAL A 37 -13.12 -12.76 20.53
N ASP A 38 -13.59 -13.74 21.28
CA ASP A 38 -13.00 -15.07 21.33
C ASP A 38 -13.56 -15.93 20.19
N MET A 39 -12.74 -16.13 19.17
CA MET A 39 -13.11 -16.93 17.98
C MET A 39 -13.32 -18.40 18.28
N VAL A 40 -12.85 -18.90 19.43
CA VAL A 40 -13.12 -20.29 19.86
C VAL A 40 -14.55 -20.40 20.39
N LYS A 41 -15.04 -19.36 21.06
CA LYS A 41 -16.42 -19.33 21.59
C LYS A 41 -17.45 -18.92 20.53
N ASP A 42 -17.04 -18.03 19.60
CA ASP A 42 -17.89 -17.56 18.51
C ASP A 42 -17.16 -17.64 17.16
N PRO A 43 -17.04 -18.85 16.58
CA PRO A 43 -16.28 -19.07 15.34
C PRO A 43 -16.89 -18.36 14.12
N THR A 44 -18.17 -18.04 14.18
CA THR A 44 -18.90 -17.40 13.07
C THR A 44 -18.88 -15.87 13.14
N TYR A 45 -18.29 -15.29 14.20
CA TYR A 45 -18.30 -13.84 14.37
C TYR A 45 -17.69 -13.08 13.19
N ALA A 46 -16.66 -13.63 12.56
CA ALA A 46 -16.00 -13.03 11.40
C ALA A 46 -16.87 -13.04 10.12
N ASP A 47 -17.90 -13.90 10.06
CA ASP A 47 -18.76 -14.03 8.88
C ASP A 47 -19.51 -12.73 8.55
N ARG A 48 -19.75 -11.90 9.57
CA ARG A 48 -20.38 -10.58 9.42
C ARG A 48 -19.60 -9.61 8.55
N TYR A 49 -18.32 -9.88 8.30
CA TYR A 49 -17.42 -9.03 7.51
C TYR A 49 -17.20 -9.53 6.09
N LYS A 50 -17.72 -10.71 5.71
CA LYS A 50 -17.45 -11.34 4.40
C LYS A 50 -17.84 -10.51 3.20
N ASP A 51 -18.87 -9.68 3.34
CA ASP A 51 -19.31 -8.78 2.26
C ASP A 51 -18.39 -7.55 2.11
N LYS A 52 -17.71 -7.17 3.19
CA LYS A 52 -16.85 -5.97 3.25
C LYS A 52 -15.36 -6.30 3.12
N TYR A 53 -14.96 -7.53 3.36
CA TYR A 53 -13.57 -7.95 3.35
C TYR A 53 -13.41 -9.35 2.75
N LYS A 54 -12.58 -9.45 1.71
CA LYS A 54 -12.34 -10.72 0.98
C LYS A 54 -11.21 -11.56 1.56
N GLY A 55 -10.39 -10.99 2.43
CA GLY A 55 -9.30 -11.70 3.10
C GLY A 55 -9.76 -12.54 4.28
N GLU A 56 -8.84 -13.27 4.87
CA GLU A 56 -9.09 -14.08 6.06
C GLU A 56 -8.98 -13.23 7.34
N ILE A 57 -9.96 -13.34 8.22
CA ILE A 57 -9.89 -12.77 9.57
C ILE A 57 -9.57 -13.92 10.53
N SER A 58 -8.32 -13.99 10.94
CA SER A 58 -7.79 -15.03 11.83
C SER A 58 -7.75 -14.58 13.29
N ALA A 59 -7.27 -15.47 14.17
CA ALA A 59 -6.91 -15.10 15.53
C ALA A 59 -5.85 -13.97 15.51
N TYR A 60 -5.94 -13.05 16.47
CA TYR A 60 -5.12 -11.84 16.59
C TYR A 60 -5.32 -10.76 15.51
N SER A 61 -6.19 -10.95 14.53
CA SER A 61 -6.59 -9.85 13.64
C SER A 61 -7.28 -8.75 14.44
N ILE A 62 -6.97 -7.50 14.11
CA ILE A 62 -7.65 -6.32 14.62
C ILE A 62 -8.55 -5.81 13.51
N VAL A 63 -9.86 -5.77 13.77
CA VAL A 63 -10.84 -5.18 12.85
C VAL A 63 -11.19 -3.81 13.37
N VAL A 64 -10.85 -2.79 12.60
CA VAL A 64 -11.30 -1.42 12.83
C VAL A 64 -12.51 -1.20 11.93
N GLU A 65 -13.64 -0.78 12.50
CA GLU A 65 -14.89 -0.62 11.75
C GLU A 65 -15.58 0.71 12.07
N SER A 66 -16.21 1.25 11.08
CA SER A 66 -17.22 2.33 11.19
C SER A 66 -18.50 1.89 10.47
N ASP A 67 -19.52 2.76 10.47
CA ASP A 67 -20.74 2.52 9.72
C ASP A 67 -20.46 2.35 8.20
N LYS A 68 -19.42 3.02 7.71
CA LYS A 68 -19.07 3.04 6.28
C LYS A 68 -18.13 1.91 5.87
N ARG A 69 -17.02 1.72 6.59
CA ARG A 69 -15.89 0.90 6.16
C ARG A 69 -15.33 0.03 7.28
N ILE A 70 -14.53 -0.93 6.84
CA ILE A 70 -13.70 -1.72 7.76
C ILE A 70 -12.25 -1.75 7.24
N LYS A 71 -11.33 -1.85 8.18
CA LYS A 71 -9.92 -2.19 7.94
C LYS A 71 -9.54 -3.36 8.82
N VAL A 72 -8.93 -4.37 8.22
CA VAL A 72 -8.42 -5.53 8.95
C VAL A 72 -6.90 -5.42 9.00
N LEU A 73 -6.36 -5.42 10.22
CA LEU A 73 -4.92 -5.46 10.46
C LEU A 73 -4.56 -6.85 10.96
N THR A 74 -3.57 -7.44 10.36
CA THR A 74 -2.95 -8.67 10.81
C THR A 74 -1.86 -8.36 11.84
N ILE A 75 -1.34 -9.39 12.51
CA ILE A 75 -0.25 -9.14 13.45
C ILE A 75 1.02 -8.68 12.75
N GLN A 76 1.26 -9.11 11.50
CA GLN A 76 2.40 -8.71 10.71
C GLN A 76 2.40 -7.22 10.38
N ASP A 77 1.23 -6.62 10.24
CA ASP A 77 1.08 -5.17 10.00
C ASP A 77 1.53 -4.33 11.20
N LEU A 78 1.60 -4.91 12.40
CA LEU A 78 1.85 -4.18 13.64
C LEU A 78 3.32 -4.05 14.00
N TYR A 79 4.26 -4.62 13.22
CA TYR A 79 5.70 -4.51 13.49
C TYR A 79 6.54 -4.55 12.21
N ASN A 80 7.72 -3.94 12.29
CA ASN A 80 8.74 -4.10 11.26
C ASN A 80 9.54 -5.37 11.54
N THR A 81 9.97 -6.04 10.47
CA THR A 81 10.80 -7.23 10.53
C THR A 81 12.15 -7.01 9.88
N GLU A 82 13.15 -7.75 10.35
CA GLU A 82 14.41 -7.96 9.64
C GLU A 82 14.59 -9.43 9.36
N THR A 83 14.98 -9.75 8.13
CA THR A 83 15.28 -11.13 7.75
C THR A 83 16.62 -11.55 8.31
N GLN A 84 16.64 -12.57 9.15
CA GLN A 84 17.85 -13.21 9.67
C GLN A 84 18.07 -14.55 8.99
N PHE A 85 19.35 -14.91 8.78
CA PHE A 85 19.72 -16.17 8.20
C PHE A 85 20.26 -17.10 9.30
N ASP A 86 19.65 -18.27 9.45
CA ASP A 86 20.14 -19.33 10.32
C ASP A 86 21.09 -20.24 9.55
N TYR A 87 22.38 -20.13 9.85
CA TYR A 87 23.43 -20.95 9.22
C TYR A 87 23.35 -22.41 9.61
N SER A 88 22.66 -22.79 10.66
CA SER A 88 22.52 -24.18 11.09
C SER A 88 21.48 -24.96 10.31
N SER A 89 20.39 -24.29 9.96
CA SER A 89 19.29 -24.86 9.17
C SER A 89 19.30 -24.46 7.70
N PHE A 90 20.19 -23.50 7.31
CA PHE A 90 20.22 -22.88 5.99
C PHE A 90 18.88 -22.26 5.56
N THR A 91 18.16 -21.66 6.52
CA THR A 91 16.87 -21.00 6.27
C THR A 91 16.91 -19.54 6.71
N SER A 92 16.12 -18.71 6.01
CA SER A 92 15.85 -17.33 6.44
C SER A 92 14.55 -17.29 7.22
N TYR A 93 14.50 -16.44 8.25
CA TYR A 93 13.29 -16.18 9.02
C TYR A 93 13.23 -14.70 9.41
N ASP A 94 12.01 -14.16 9.51
CA ASP A 94 11.81 -12.77 9.87
C ASP A 94 11.72 -12.60 11.38
N VAL A 95 12.46 -11.62 11.90
CA VAL A 95 12.47 -11.26 13.32
C VAL A 95 11.87 -9.87 13.47
N PRO A 96 10.86 -9.70 14.32
CA PRO A 96 10.34 -8.39 14.61
C PRO A 96 11.38 -7.51 15.31
N VAL A 97 11.55 -6.27 14.82
CA VAL A 97 12.55 -5.32 15.34
C VAL A 97 11.96 -4.06 15.93
N SER A 98 10.78 -3.63 15.47
CA SER A 98 10.09 -2.46 16.03
C SER A 98 8.58 -2.55 15.83
N SER A 99 7.83 -1.84 16.71
CA SER A 99 6.38 -1.78 16.63
C SER A 99 5.92 -0.67 15.69
N LYS A 100 4.94 -0.98 14.83
CA LYS A 100 4.15 -0.04 14.03
C LYS A 100 2.71 0.09 14.53
N ALA A 101 2.38 -0.52 15.67
CA ALA A 101 1.00 -0.65 16.13
C ALA A 101 0.26 0.70 16.21
N GLU A 102 0.92 1.76 16.69
CA GLU A 102 0.31 3.08 16.79
C GLU A 102 0.02 3.65 15.39
N GLN A 103 1.00 3.57 14.49
CA GLN A 103 0.86 4.04 13.12
C GLN A 103 -0.28 3.33 12.39
N GLU A 104 -0.27 2.01 12.40
CA GLU A 104 -1.24 1.19 11.64
C GLU A 104 -2.67 1.32 12.20
N ILE A 105 -2.81 1.34 13.53
CA ILE A 105 -4.13 1.53 14.15
C ILE A 105 -4.66 2.95 13.89
N THR A 106 -3.80 3.98 13.97
CA THR A 106 -4.17 5.35 13.64
C THR A 106 -4.64 5.46 12.19
N SER A 107 -3.83 4.95 11.25
CA SER A 107 -4.18 4.93 9.83
C SER A 107 -5.50 4.20 9.56
N ALA A 108 -5.70 3.06 10.22
CA ALA A 108 -6.96 2.32 10.09
C ALA A 108 -8.16 3.11 10.63
N ILE A 109 -8.03 3.80 11.76
CA ILE A 109 -9.08 4.66 12.30
C ILE A 109 -9.38 5.81 11.34
N MET A 110 -8.35 6.49 10.84
CA MET A 110 -8.50 7.57 9.86
C MET A 110 -9.23 7.09 8.62
N TYR A 111 -8.80 5.97 8.05
CA TYR A 111 -9.41 5.39 6.85
C TYR A 111 -10.90 5.06 7.05
N VAL A 112 -11.27 4.37 8.14
CA VAL A 112 -12.67 3.97 8.33
C VAL A 112 -13.58 5.14 8.68
N THR A 113 -13.03 6.26 9.18
CA THR A 113 -13.79 7.46 9.56
C THR A 113 -13.77 8.54 8.49
N ASP A 114 -12.92 8.43 7.50
CA ASP A 114 -12.87 9.39 6.40
C ASP A 114 -14.20 9.38 5.64
N PRO A 115 -14.87 10.52 5.47
CA PRO A 115 -16.10 10.59 4.69
C PRO A 115 -15.84 10.39 3.18
N ASP A 116 -14.65 10.73 2.69
CA ASP A 116 -14.29 10.82 1.29
C ASP A 116 -12.80 10.46 1.10
N PRO A 117 -12.43 9.17 1.20
CA PRO A 117 -11.05 8.75 1.02
C PRO A 117 -10.63 8.95 -0.44
N MET A 118 -9.37 9.24 -0.65
CA MET A 118 -8.81 9.35 -1.99
C MET A 118 -8.87 8.02 -2.73
N GLU A 119 -9.31 8.06 -3.97
CA GLU A 119 -9.41 6.91 -4.86
C GLU A 119 -8.13 6.75 -5.69
N ALA A 120 -7.46 5.62 -5.55
CA ALA A 120 -6.29 5.27 -6.33
C ALA A 120 -6.64 4.18 -7.34
N VAL A 121 -6.33 4.43 -8.60
CA VAL A 121 -6.48 3.44 -9.66
C VAL A 121 -5.13 2.87 -10.01
N LEU A 122 -4.98 1.56 -9.88
CA LEU A 122 -3.77 0.84 -10.21
C LEU A 122 -3.98 0.07 -11.52
N PHE A 123 -3.19 0.41 -12.54
CA PHE A 123 -3.22 -0.31 -13.80
C PHE A 123 -2.61 -1.70 -13.62
N LYS A 124 -3.35 -2.75 -13.96
CA LYS A 124 -2.84 -4.11 -13.90
C LYS A 124 -1.58 -4.23 -14.75
N SER A 125 -0.52 -4.65 -14.11
CA SER A 125 0.73 -4.94 -14.80
C SER A 125 0.76 -6.42 -15.21
N GLU A 126 1.22 -6.69 -16.44
CA GLU A 126 1.51 -8.06 -16.89
C GLU A 126 2.72 -8.66 -16.14
N THR A 127 3.51 -7.82 -15.49
CA THR A 127 4.53 -8.24 -14.55
C THR A 127 3.92 -8.38 -13.16
N SER A 128 3.29 -9.49 -12.87
CA SER A 128 2.93 -9.85 -11.51
C SER A 128 4.23 -10.05 -10.70
N GLY A 129 4.76 -8.98 -10.15
CA GLY A 129 5.95 -8.99 -9.32
C GLY A 129 5.67 -8.40 -7.95
N THR A 130 6.59 -8.65 -7.05
CA THR A 130 6.59 -8.12 -5.67
C THR A 130 6.36 -6.61 -5.59
N SER A 131 6.65 -5.86 -6.67
CA SER A 131 6.47 -4.41 -6.76
C SER A 131 4.99 -4.03 -6.75
N TYR A 132 4.17 -4.68 -7.58
CA TYR A 132 2.74 -4.41 -7.71
C TYR A 132 1.98 -4.60 -6.38
N ASP A 133 2.19 -5.74 -5.72
CA ASP A 133 1.58 -6.06 -4.44
C ASP A 133 2.02 -5.07 -3.34
N ASN A 134 3.28 -4.63 -3.40
CA ASN A 134 3.82 -3.64 -2.48
C ASN A 134 3.19 -2.26 -2.67
N ILE A 135 2.98 -1.84 -3.93
CA ILE A 135 2.34 -0.55 -4.24
C ILE A 135 0.89 -0.54 -3.76
N ASN A 136 0.13 -1.59 -4.08
CA ASN A 136 -1.24 -1.74 -3.63
C ASN A 136 -1.31 -1.68 -2.09
N SER A 137 -0.45 -2.45 -1.42
CA SER A 137 -0.38 -2.47 0.04
C SER A 137 0.00 -1.10 0.63
N LEU A 138 0.92 -0.39 -0.01
CA LEU A 138 1.36 0.95 0.42
C LEU A 138 0.24 1.98 0.30
N LEU A 139 -0.46 2.01 -0.83
CA LEU A 139 -1.61 2.90 -1.04
C LEU A 139 -2.71 2.62 -0.02
N ALA A 140 -3.09 1.35 0.14
CA ALA A 140 -4.09 0.93 1.10
C ALA A 140 -3.71 1.25 2.56
N ALA A 141 -2.41 1.13 2.92
CA ALA A 141 -1.90 1.49 4.24
C ALA A 141 -1.95 3.01 4.49
N ASN A 142 -1.86 3.82 3.42
CA ASN A 142 -1.98 5.27 3.49
C ASN A 142 -3.41 5.79 3.32
N GLY A 143 -4.41 4.93 3.38
CA GLY A 143 -5.81 5.32 3.43
C GLY A 143 -6.48 5.52 2.08
N TYR A 144 -5.82 5.16 0.98
CA TYR A 144 -6.45 5.15 -0.34
C TYR A 144 -7.42 3.98 -0.48
N GLU A 145 -8.55 4.20 -1.14
CA GLU A 145 -9.32 3.11 -1.73
C GLU A 145 -8.66 2.75 -3.07
N VAL A 146 -8.26 1.48 -3.22
CA VAL A 146 -7.50 1.05 -4.39
C VAL A 146 -8.37 0.20 -5.30
N THR A 147 -8.54 0.65 -6.54
CA THR A 147 -9.22 -0.08 -7.60
C THR A 147 -8.21 -0.50 -8.66
N GLU A 148 -8.17 -1.80 -8.95
CA GLU A 148 -7.33 -2.34 -10.02
C GLU A 148 -8.14 -2.43 -11.31
N ILE A 149 -7.62 -1.86 -12.39
CA ILE A 149 -8.23 -1.94 -13.71
C ILE A 149 -7.27 -2.52 -14.75
N ASP A 150 -7.83 -3.16 -15.78
CA ASP A 150 -7.12 -3.47 -16.99
C ASP A 150 -7.36 -2.32 -17.99
N PRO A 151 -6.35 -1.47 -18.27
CA PRO A 151 -6.55 -0.27 -19.09
C PRO A 151 -6.94 -0.56 -20.54
N LEU A 152 -6.80 -1.82 -20.99
CA LEU A 152 -7.21 -2.24 -22.35
C LEU A 152 -8.71 -2.51 -22.48
N VAL A 153 -9.42 -2.73 -21.36
CA VAL A 153 -10.84 -3.10 -21.36
C VAL A 153 -11.69 -2.25 -20.42
N ASP A 154 -11.08 -1.67 -19.38
CA ASP A 154 -11.75 -0.86 -18.39
C ASP A 154 -11.48 0.64 -18.62
N THR A 155 -12.25 1.49 -17.96
CA THR A 155 -12.05 2.94 -17.96
C THR A 155 -11.66 3.41 -16.57
N ILE A 156 -10.90 4.52 -16.48
CA ILE A 156 -10.60 5.15 -15.19
C ILE A 156 -11.91 5.72 -14.62
N PRO A 157 -12.28 5.38 -13.36
CA PRO A 157 -13.44 5.97 -12.70
C PRO A 157 -13.34 7.50 -12.60
N GLU A 158 -14.47 8.20 -12.69
CA GLU A 158 -14.50 9.67 -12.65
C GLU A 158 -14.05 10.24 -11.30
N ASP A 159 -14.31 9.50 -10.21
CA ASP A 159 -13.92 9.83 -8.84
C ASP A 159 -12.45 9.53 -8.52
N ALA A 160 -11.72 8.82 -9.39
CA ALA A 160 -10.30 8.57 -9.19
C ALA A 160 -9.50 9.87 -9.00
N ASP A 161 -8.65 9.91 -7.97
CA ASP A 161 -7.76 11.03 -7.66
C ASP A 161 -6.35 10.83 -8.18
N ILE A 162 -5.93 9.58 -8.25
CA ILE A 162 -4.60 9.20 -8.67
C ILE A 162 -4.61 7.91 -9.48
N VAL A 163 -3.86 7.91 -10.57
CA VAL A 163 -3.55 6.72 -11.36
C VAL A 163 -2.11 6.32 -11.11
N VAL A 164 -1.87 5.04 -10.89
CA VAL A 164 -0.55 4.46 -10.73
C VAL A 164 -0.27 3.45 -11.83
N ILE A 165 0.80 3.68 -12.56
CA ILE A 165 1.30 2.80 -13.62
C ILE A 165 2.65 2.25 -13.18
N ASP A 166 2.71 0.93 -12.99
CA ASP A 166 3.93 0.22 -12.60
C ASP A 166 4.56 -0.46 -13.81
N ALA A 167 5.65 0.10 -14.30
CA ALA A 167 6.57 -0.46 -15.29
C ALA A 167 5.90 -1.35 -16.37
N PRO A 168 5.05 -0.82 -17.25
CA PRO A 168 4.32 -1.64 -18.22
C PRO A 168 5.29 -2.36 -19.16
N LEU A 169 5.09 -3.66 -19.36
CA LEU A 169 5.94 -4.47 -20.25
C LEU A 169 5.80 -4.11 -21.74
N ASN A 170 4.60 -3.67 -22.10
CA ASN A 170 4.27 -3.28 -23.45
C ASN A 170 3.80 -1.83 -23.46
N ASP A 171 3.98 -1.18 -24.59
CA ASP A 171 3.46 0.18 -24.81
C ASP A 171 1.93 0.16 -24.79
N TYR A 172 1.32 1.23 -24.36
CA TYR A 172 -0.12 1.40 -24.44
C TYR A 172 -0.56 1.89 -25.82
N ASP A 173 -1.73 1.48 -26.25
CA ASP A 173 -2.33 2.02 -27.45
C ASP A 173 -2.84 3.46 -27.25
N THR A 174 -3.22 4.10 -28.35
CA THR A 174 -3.69 5.48 -28.33
C THR A 174 -4.94 5.68 -27.48
N ASN A 175 -5.80 4.67 -27.33
CA ASN A 175 -7.03 4.83 -26.54
C ASN A 175 -6.69 4.93 -25.03
N VAL A 176 -5.71 4.15 -24.56
CA VAL A 176 -5.23 4.25 -23.17
C VAL A 176 -4.54 5.58 -22.93
N ILE A 177 -3.74 6.05 -23.90
CA ILE A 177 -3.09 7.36 -23.81
C ILE A 177 -4.12 8.50 -23.77
N ASP A 178 -5.14 8.45 -24.64
CA ASP A 178 -6.24 9.43 -24.65
C ASP A 178 -7.00 9.42 -23.31
N MET A 179 -7.24 8.23 -22.74
CA MET A 179 -7.87 8.09 -21.41
C MET A 179 -7.02 8.72 -20.30
N LEU A 180 -5.69 8.62 -20.37
CA LEU A 180 -4.78 9.29 -19.42
C LEU A 180 -4.79 10.81 -19.58
N TYR A 181 -4.87 11.33 -20.82
CA TYR A 181 -5.03 12.75 -21.09
C TYR A 181 -6.35 13.27 -20.51
N ASP A 182 -7.44 12.60 -20.80
CA ASP A 182 -8.76 12.99 -20.31
C ASP A 182 -8.82 12.99 -18.78
N PHE A 183 -8.20 11.99 -18.15
CA PHE A 183 -8.09 11.91 -16.69
C PHE A 183 -7.31 13.10 -16.11
N LEU A 184 -6.14 13.43 -16.65
CA LEU A 184 -5.31 14.52 -16.14
C LEU A 184 -5.89 15.90 -16.47
N ASP A 185 -6.53 16.05 -17.63
CA ASP A 185 -7.23 17.29 -18.01
C ASP A 185 -8.43 17.56 -17.10
N ASN A 186 -9.11 16.52 -16.67
CA ASN A 186 -10.24 16.61 -15.74
C ASN A 186 -11.27 17.67 -16.18
N GLY A 187 -11.62 17.68 -17.46
CA GLY A 187 -12.54 18.67 -18.04
C GLY A 187 -12.01 20.11 -17.99
N GLY A 188 -10.71 20.30 -18.07
CA GLY A 188 -10.01 21.59 -18.00
C GLY A 188 -9.72 22.06 -16.58
N ASN A 189 -10.08 21.29 -15.55
CA ASN A 189 -9.85 21.66 -14.14
C ASN A 189 -8.47 21.22 -13.63
N LEU A 190 -7.85 20.22 -14.27
CA LEU A 190 -6.63 19.57 -13.78
C LEU A 190 -6.81 18.98 -12.36
N GLY A 191 -5.71 18.88 -11.60
CA GLY A 191 -5.76 18.49 -10.17
C GLY A 191 -5.77 16.98 -9.90
N LYS A 192 -5.85 16.14 -10.94
CA LYS A 192 -5.62 14.70 -10.85
C LYS A 192 -4.13 14.38 -10.88
N ASN A 193 -3.75 13.22 -10.38
CA ASN A 193 -2.35 12.84 -10.22
C ASN A 193 -2.03 11.56 -10.97
N LEU A 194 -0.81 11.48 -11.51
CA LEU A 194 -0.26 10.28 -12.12
C LEU A 194 1.07 9.92 -11.45
N ILE A 195 1.22 8.68 -11.04
CA ILE A 195 2.50 8.09 -10.67
C ILE A 195 2.89 7.09 -11.77
N TYR A 196 4.00 7.35 -12.42
CA TYR A 196 4.61 6.43 -13.37
C TYR A 196 5.91 5.89 -12.80
N LEU A 197 5.99 4.58 -12.62
CA LEU A 197 7.19 3.89 -12.18
C LEU A 197 7.85 3.25 -13.40
N ALA A 198 9.03 3.72 -13.73
CA ALA A 198 9.83 3.16 -14.84
C ALA A 198 10.76 2.07 -14.30
N ASP A 199 10.97 1.02 -15.11
CA ASP A 199 11.94 -0.04 -14.83
C ASP A 199 12.89 -0.20 -16.01
N TYR A 200 14.17 -0.46 -15.73
CA TYR A 200 15.21 -0.62 -16.75
C TYR A 200 15.01 -1.84 -17.66
N THR A 201 14.13 -2.76 -17.29
CA THR A 201 13.79 -3.93 -18.09
C THR A 201 12.64 -3.68 -19.06
N GLN A 202 12.01 -2.49 -19.00
CA GLN A 202 10.92 -2.14 -19.90
C GLN A 202 11.40 -2.15 -21.37
N LYS A 203 10.51 -2.60 -22.26
CA LYS A 203 10.69 -2.42 -23.68
C LYS A 203 10.41 -0.95 -24.07
N SER A 204 10.68 -0.62 -25.33
CA SER A 204 10.32 0.69 -25.87
C SER A 204 8.81 0.95 -25.72
N THR A 205 8.48 2.08 -25.11
CA THR A 205 7.12 2.54 -24.81
C THR A 205 6.86 3.88 -25.50
N ALA A 206 6.90 3.88 -26.84
CA ALA A 206 6.92 5.11 -27.64
C ALA A 206 5.70 6.02 -27.40
N ASN A 207 4.50 5.47 -27.19
CA ASN A 207 3.31 6.27 -26.94
C ASN A 207 3.34 6.88 -25.53
N ILE A 208 3.77 6.09 -24.53
CA ILE A 208 3.98 6.59 -23.16
C ILE A 208 5.07 7.65 -23.13
N ASP A 209 6.17 7.45 -23.85
CA ASP A 209 7.28 8.42 -23.90
C ASP A 209 6.84 9.76 -24.49
N VAL A 210 6.02 9.75 -25.54
CA VAL A 210 5.42 10.95 -26.13
C VAL A 210 4.50 11.64 -25.13
N PHE A 211 3.62 10.87 -24.48
CA PHE A 211 2.73 11.39 -23.45
C PHE A 211 3.51 12.04 -22.29
N LEU A 212 4.51 11.36 -21.73
CA LEU A 212 5.34 11.90 -20.64
C LEU A 212 6.10 13.15 -21.06
N ALA A 213 6.58 13.20 -22.31
CA ALA A 213 7.33 14.36 -22.84
C ALA A 213 6.48 15.64 -22.87
N GLU A 214 5.17 15.56 -23.07
CA GLU A 214 4.28 16.73 -23.02
C GLU A 214 4.19 17.32 -21.61
N TRP A 215 4.40 16.49 -20.58
CA TRP A 215 4.50 16.92 -19.18
C TRP A 215 5.93 17.27 -18.75
N GLY A 216 6.86 17.31 -19.72
CA GLY A 216 8.26 17.64 -19.48
C GLY A 216 9.08 16.51 -18.84
N ILE A 217 8.58 15.28 -18.86
CA ILE A 217 9.23 14.11 -18.30
C ILE A 217 9.88 13.30 -19.42
N LYS A 218 11.13 12.91 -19.25
CA LYS A 218 11.84 12.00 -20.15
C LYS A 218 12.42 10.85 -19.36
N VAL A 219 12.06 9.64 -19.72
CA VAL A 219 12.66 8.42 -19.20
C VAL A 219 13.83 8.06 -20.10
N GLU A 220 15.03 8.01 -19.55
CA GLU A 220 16.25 7.66 -20.31
C GLU A 220 16.51 6.16 -20.19
N ASP A 221 17.07 5.58 -21.26
CA ASP A 221 17.55 4.20 -21.23
C ASP A 221 18.78 4.11 -20.34
N GLY A 222 18.68 3.33 -19.26
CA GLY A 222 19.81 3.12 -18.39
C GLY A 222 19.44 2.80 -16.95
N VAL A 223 20.48 2.60 -16.17
CA VAL A 223 20.40 2.32 -14.73
C VAL A 223 21.18 3.39 -14.00
N VAL A 224 20.59 3.99 -13.00
CA VAL A 224 21.30 4.94 -12.13
C VAL A 224 22.16 4.15 -11.16
N GLY A 225 23.49 4.32 -11.26
CA GLY A 225 24.46 3.73 -10.34
C GLY A 225 25.00 4.77 -9.38
N ASP A 226 25.18 4.40 -8.12
CA ASP A 226 25.89 5.20 -7.12
C ASP A 226 27.13 4.44 -6.67
N GLN A 227 28.23 5.17 -6.44
CA GLN A 227 29.47 4.60 -5.89
C GLN A 227 29.57 4.79 -4.37
N ASP A 228 28.70 5.60 -3.77
CA ASP A 228 28.64 5.75 -2.32
C ASP A 228 27.87 4.58 -1.72
N THR A 229 28.59 3.74 -0.98
CA THR A 229 28.03 2.56 -0.32
C THR A 229 26.94 2.87 0.69
N ASN A 230 26.84 4.09 1.20
CA ASN A 230 25.76 4.52 2.09
C ASN A 230 24.42 4.68 1.37
N ASN A 231 24.44 4.84 0.05
CA ASN A 231 23.27 4.99 -0.80
C ASN A 231 22.89 3.69 -1.51
N LEU A 232 23.61 2.60 -1.26
CA LEU A 232 23.39 1.32 -1.92
C LEU A 232 22.62 0.36 -0.99
N GLN A 233 21.67 -0.36 -1.54
CA GLN A 233 20.96 -1.42 -0.85
C GLN A 233 21.69 -2.74 -1.05
N GLY A 234 22.41 -3.18 -0.02
CA GLY A 234 23.20 -4.42 -0.07
C GLY A 234 24.50 -4.28 -0.89
N GLN A 235 24.92 -5.36 -1.57
CA GLN A 235 26.12 -5.37 -2.45
C GLN A 235 25.80 -4.93 -3.90
N SER A 236 24.63 -4.40 -4.12
CA SER A 236 24.18 -3.98 -5.44
C SER A 236 24.67 -2.58 -5.76
N TYR A 237 25.20 -2.38 -6.97
CA TYR A 237 25.60 -1.06 -7.50
C TYR A 237 24.39 -0.18 -7.88
N TYR A 238 23.16 -0.65 -7.60
CA TYR A 238 21.94 0.06 -7.92
C TYR A 238 21.63 1.08 -6.83
N ALA A 239 21.52 2.34 -7.21
CA ALA A 239 21.12 3.40 -6.31
C ALA A 239 19.67 3.19 -5.87
N VAL A 240 19.39 3.41 -4.59
CA VAL A 240 18.02 3.66 -4.12
C VAL A 240 17.65 5.03 -4.69
N SER A 241 16.59 5.09 -5.50
CA SER A 241 16.15 6.32 -6.13
C SER A 241 15.74 7.35 -5.08
N TYR A 242 16.63 8.31 -4.80
CA TYR A 242 16.23 9.57 -4.20
C TYR A 242 15.79 10.48 -5.34
N THR A 243 14.50 10.62 -5.55
CA THR A 243 13.96 11.61 -6.46
C THR A 243 14.19 13.01 -5.91
N HIS A 244 15.29 13.62 -6.26
CA HIS A 244 15.43 15.07 -6.22
C HIS A 244 14.91 15.61 -7.55
N LEU A 245 13.64 15.95 -7.59
CA LEU A 245 13.11 16.86 -8.57
C LEU A 245 13.78 18.23 -8.32
N ARG A 246 14.88 18.51 -9.03
CA ARG A 246 15.31 19.90 -9.20
C ARG A 246 14.33 20.53 -10.19
N ALA A 247 13.41 21.33 -9.67
CA ALA A 247 12.72 22.31 -10.49
C ALA A 247 13.80 23.17 -11.14
N HIS A 248 13.91 23.14 -12.46
CA HIS A 248 14.67 24.15 -13.21
C HIS A 248 13.86 25.43 -13.12
N GLU A 249 14.29 26.33 -12.24
CA GLU A 249 13.88 27.73 -12.31
C GLU A 249 14.41 28.29 -13.66
N THR A 250 13.49 28.61 -14.56
CA THR A 250 13.73 29.45 -15.74
C THR A 250 13.49 30.89 -15.38
#